data_88c1edc05b615208e51914e44991c9e3
#
_entry.id   88c1edc05b615208e51914e44991c9e3
#
_cell.length_a   1.000
_cell.length_b   1.000
_cell.length_c   1.000
_cell.angle_alpha   90.00
_cell.angle_beta   90.00
_cell.angle_gamma   90.00
#
_symmetry.space_group_name_H-M   'P 1'
#
loop_
_entity.id
_entity.type
_entity.pdbx_description
1 polymer ?
#
loop_
_entity_poly.entity_id
_entity_poly.type
_entity_poly.pdbx_seq_one_letter_code
_entity_poly.pdbx_strand_id
1 'polypeptide(L)'
;MLKWPERAKSALRKLFEPLQEIDVYVEDENDEAFYRCLLNNATNGTIKVARVFSLGGRPAVINAARAHDQKARRALFIIDGDLPWVQGKPVPEISGLHCHDAYCVENIIICEKALALVLSQEAVITEEKAAALLAFDRWVAAVEAPLVDLFSAFATVNHFDPTVPTVSQKVGGMCTKNRSTGSTTLDTSKVRRARNEALNAAAAVADKAEVTAMQKQILSRLEGLPKPLHAVSGKDFLLPLVDFYLQSLGCRIKRSSLRVRLASAGDLTRYTLLSTALRQAASGNA
;
A
#
# COMPACT_ATOMS: atom_id res chain seq x y z
N MET A 1 -23.51 3.58 -1.63
CA MET A 1 -23.02 4.72 -0.86
C MET A 1 -23.48 6.00 -1.55
N LEU A 2 -24.06 6.97 -0.83
CA LEU A 2 -24.46 8.26 -1.38
C LEU A 2 -23.20 9.05 -1.77
N LYS A 3 -23.04 9.36 -3.06
CA LYS A 3 -21.98 10.26 -3.53
C LYS A 3 -22.40 11.70 -3.25
N TRP A 4 -21.65 12.39 -2.42
CA TRP A 4 -21.87 13.81 -2.15
C TRP A 4 -21.35 14.66 -3.31
N PRO A 5 -22.10 15.66 -3.79
CA PRO A 5 -21.60 16.59 -4.80
C PRO A 5 -20.41 17.40 -4.27
N GLU A 6 -19.49 17.82 -5.14
CA GLU A 6 -18.23 18.51 -4.76
C GLU A 6 -18.47 19.72 -3.83
N ARG A 7 -19.51 20.52 -4.08
CA ARG A 7 -19.90 21.65 -3.22
C ARG A 7 -20.29 21.23 -1.78
N ALA A 8 -20.72 19.97 -1.58
CA ALA A 8 -21.08 19.47 -0.26
C ALA A 8 -19.86 18.96 0.52
N LYS A 9 -18.74 18.66 -0.14
CA LYS A 9 -17.50 18.21 0.52
C LYS A 9 -16.93 19.28 1.45
N SER A 10 -16.95 20.56 1.03
CA SER A 10 -16.50 21.67 1.88
C SER A 10 -17.41 21.90 3.11
N ALA A 11 -18.72 21.73 2.93
CA ALA A 11 -19.68 21.84 4.03
C ALA A 11 -19.52 20.68 5.02
N LEU A 12 -19.30 19.44 4.54
CA LEU A 12 -19.00 18.29 5.38
C LEU A 12 -17.75 18.52 6.23
N ARG A 13 -16.68 19.06 5.65
CA ARG A 13 -15.44 19.39 6.39
C ARG A 13 -15.76 20.30 7.57
N LYS A 14 -16.45 21.41 7.35
CA LYS A 14 -16.86 22.34 8.43
C LYS A 14 -17.71 21.68 9.51
N LEU A 15 -18.60 20.74 9.13
CA LEU A 15 -19.44 20.01 10.08
C LEU A 15 -18.62 19.10 11.02
N PHE A 16 -17.55 18.48 10.53
CA PHE A 16 -16.71 17.58 11.31
C PHE A 16 -15.54 18.27 12.02
N GLU A 17 -15.22 19.50 11.65
CA GLU A 17 -14.13 20.29 12.25
C GLU A 17 -14.14 20.32 13.80
N PRO A 18 -15.27 20.51 14.50
CA PRO A 18 -15.30 20.48 15.96
C PRO A 18 -15.19 19.06 16.55
N LEU A 19 -15.29 18.01 15.73
CA LEU A 19 -15.27 16.61 16.16
C LEU A 19 -13.90 15.95 16.02
N GLN A 20 -12.93 16.62 15.40
CA GLN A 20 -11.58 16.09 15.15
C GLN A 20 -10.52 17.17 15.30
N GLU A 21 -9.34 16.75 15.74
CA GLU A 21 -8.20 17.65 15.98
C GLU A 21 -7.49 18.05 14.69
N ILE A 22 -7.57 17.20 13.69
CA ILE A 22 -6.84 17.33 12.42
C ILE A 22 -7.69 16.82 11.26
N ASP A 23 -7.64 17.50 10.13
CA ASP A 23 -8.21 17.00 8.89
C ASP A 23 -7.23 16.05 8.21
N VAL A 24 -7.71 14.92 7.69
CA VAL A 24 -6.89 13.95 6.97
C VAL A 24 -7.42 13.78 5.55
N TYR A 25 -6.52 13.90 4.58
CA TYR A 25 -6.80 13.77 3.16
C TYR A 25 -6.01 12.61 2.54
N VAL A 26 -6.68 11.81 1.71
CA VAL A 26 -6.11 10.62 1.06
C VAL A 26 -6.46 10.59 -0.43
N GLU A 27 -5.79 9.72 -1.19
CA GLU A 27 -5.98 9.58 -2.62
C GLU A 27 -7.29 8.89 -2.99
N ASP A 28 -7.52 7.71 -2.44
CA ASP A 28 -8.56 6.77 -2.87
C ASP A 28 -9.95 7.09 -2.31
N GLU A 29 -10.96 7.00 -3.17
CA GLU A 29 -12.35 7.03 -2.75
C GLU A 29 -12.72 5.75 -1.95
N ASN A 30 -13.66 5.88 -1.01
CA ASN A 30 -14.20 4.79 -0.17
C ASN A 30 -13.24 4.18 0.87
N ASP A 31 -12.09 4.78 1.12
CA ASP A 31 -11.10 4.29 2.06
C ASP A 31 -11.23 4.90 3.48
N GLU A 32 -12.26 5.70 3.73
CA GLU A 32 -12.46 6.38 5.01
C GLU A 32 -12.43 5.41 6.21
N ALA A 33 -13.22 4.34 6.16
CA ALA A 33 -13.29 3.39 7.27
C ALA A 33 -11.95 2.70 7.55
N PHE A 34 -11.22 2.37 6.47
CA PHE A 34 -9.90 1.78 6.54
C PHE A 34 -8.89 2.74 7.18
N TYR A 35 -8.77 3.98 6.66
CA TYR A 35 -7.82 4.95 7.21
C TYR A 35 -8.17 5.36 8.64
N ARG A 36 -9.45 5.46 9.00
CA ARG A 36 -9.84 5.71 10.40
C ARG A 36 -9.34 4.61 11.33
N CYS A 37 -9.50 3.34 10.96
CA CYS A 37 -8.96 2.23 11.74
C CYS A 37 -7.43 2.30 11.83
N LEU A 38 -6.76 2.53 10.71
CA LEU A 38 -5.31 2.62 10.64
C LEU A 38 -4.74 3.75 11.50
N LEU A 39 -5.28 4.97 11.36
CA LEU A 39 -4.80 6.16 12.08
C LEU A 39 -5.09 6.08 13.58
N ASN A 40 -6.25 5.56 13.96
CA ASN A 40 -6.57 5.31 15.37
C ASN A 40 -5.63 4.27 15.97
N ASN A 41 -5.33 3.18 15.26
CA ASN A 41 -4.36 2.18 15.70
C ASN A 41 -2.95 2.78 15.77
N ALA A 42 -2.49 3.48 14.72
CA ALA A 42 -1.16 4.07 14.65
C ALA A 42 -0.86 5.07 15.78
N THR A 43 -1.86 5.74 16.32
CA THR A 43 -1.73 6.69 17.43
C THR A 43 -2.22 6.14 18.76
N ASN A 44 -2.63 4.89 18.81
CA ASN A 44 -3.26 4.27 19.98
C ASN A 44 -4.44 5.12 20.52
N GLY A 45 -5.22 5.71 19.60
CA GLY A 45 -6.38 6.54 19.91
C GLY A 45 -6.08 7.90 20.53
N THR A 46 -4.81 8.31 20.62
CA THR A 46 -4.42 9.60 21.23
C THR A 46 -4.75 10.82 20.37
N ILE A 47 -4.94 10.65 19.06
CA ILE A 47 -5.37 11.71 18.13
C ILE A 47 -6.71 11.31 17.53
N LYS A 48 -7.70 12.17 17.70
CA LYS A 48 -9.06 11.89 17.23
C LYS A 48 -9.20 12.25 15.76
N VAL A 49 -9.36 11.24 14.91
CA VAL A 49 -9.70 11.37 13.49
C VAL A 49 -11.11 10.82 13.29
N ALA A 50 -12.10 11.72 13.19
CA ALA A 50 -13.51 11.35 13.02
C ALA A 50 -13.86 11.08 11.55
N ARG A 51 -13.23 11.80 10.62
CA ARG A 51 -13.42 11.68 9.16
C ARG A 51 -12.10 11.74 8.42
N VAL A 52 -12.05 11.03 7.29
CA VAL A 52 -10.97 11.08 6.30
C VAL A 52 -11.59 11.47 4.97
N PHE A 53 -10.97 12.41 4.25
CA PHE A 53 -11.47 12.98 3.01
C PHE A 53 -10.66 12.48 1.82
N SER A 54 -11.33 11.86 0.85
CA SER A 54 -10.69 11.51 -0.42
C SER A 54 -10.67 12.70 -1.38
N LEU A 55 -9.56 12.86 -2.10
CA LEU A 55 -9.37 13.89 -3.11
C LEU A 55 -9.32 13.36 -4.55
N GLY A 56 -9.36 12.02 -4.73
CA GLY A 56 -9.44 11.39 -6.06
C GLY A 56 -8.11 11.29 -6.81
N GLY A 57 -7.02 11.07 -6.06
CA GLY A 57 -5.71 10.71 -6.61
C GLY A 57 -4.57 11.63 -6.20
N ARG A 58 -3.35 11.13 -6.39
CA ARG A 58 -2.09 11.75 -5.96
C ARG A 58 -1.93 13.23 -6.37
N PRO A 59 -2.18 13.65 -7.63
CA PRO A 59 -2.03 15.06 -8.00
C PRO A 59 -2.98 15.98 -7.23
N ALA A 60 -4.21 15.53 -6.96
CA ALA A 60 -5.18 16.32 -6.22
C ALA A 60 -4.76 16.49 -4.75
N VAL A 61 -4.25 15.44 -4.13
CA VAL A 61 -3.72 15.49 -2.75
C VAL A 61 -2.53 16.44 -2.65
N ILE A 62 -1.55 16.34 -3.56
CA ILE A 62 -0.36 17.22 -3.60
C ILE A 62 -0.77 18.68 -3.81
N ASN A 63 -1.68 18.96 -4.74
CA ASN A 63 -2.15 20.32 -5.00
C ASN A 63 -2.91 20.90 -3.81
N ALA A 64 -3.74 20.09 -3.15
CA ALA A 64 -4.43 20.49 -1.94
C ALA A 64 -3.46 20.79 -0.80
N ALA A 65 -2.42 19.96 -0.62
CA ALA A 65 -1.37 20.19 0.39
C ALA A 65 -0.62 21.51 0.15
N ARG A 66 -0.28 21.82 -1.11
CA ARG A 66 0.40 23.09 -1.48
C ARG A 66 -0.45 24.32 -1.22
N ALA A 67 -1.76 24.21 -1.42
CA ALA A 67 -2.70 25.33 -1.27
C ALA A 67 -3.21 25.48 0.18
N HIS A 68 -2.89 24.53 1.06
CA HIS A 68 -3.44 24.49 2.41
C HIS A 68 -2.69 25.41 3.38
N ASP A 69 -3.46 26.18 4.16
CA ASP A 69 -2.91 26.97 5.27
C ASP A 69 -2.98 26.15 6.59
N GLN A 70 -1.83 25.57 6.97
CA GLN A 70 -1.69 24.80 8.22
C GLN A 70 -1.94 25.62 9.49
N LYS A 71 -1.80 26.96 9.41
CA LYS A 71 -2.09 27.87 10.56
C LYS A 71 -3.60 28.06 10.75
N ALA A 72 -4.34 28.11 9.65
CA ALA A 72 -5.79 28.23 9.71
C ALA A 72 -6.45 26.93 10.16
N ARG A 73 -5.95 25.79 9.69
CA ARG A 73 -6.44 24.45 10.09
C ARG A 73 -5.37 23.41 9.88
N ARG A 74 -5.10 22.61 10.92
CA ARG A 74 -4.14 21.50 10.84
C ARG A 74 -4.66 20.40 9.91
N ALA A 75 -3.79 19.91 9.05
CA ALA A 75 -4.14 18.86 8.11
C ALA A 75 -2.96 17.94 7.82
N LEU A 76 -3.27 16.66 7.58
CA LEU A 76 -2.35 15.67 7.06
C LEU A 76 -2.83 15.20 5.68
N PHE A 77 -1.96 15.27 4.70
CA PHE A 77 -2.17 14.82 3.34
C PHE A 77 -1.35 13.55 3.13
N ILE A 78 -1.99 12.44 2.78
CA ILE A 78 -1.34 11.13 2.67
C ILE A 78 -1.37 10.68 1.22
N ILE A 79 -0.19 10.32 0.70
CA ILE A 79 -0.01 9.74 -0.63
C ILE A 79 0.71 8.40 -0.54
N ASP A 80 0.43 7.53 -1.50
CA ASP A 80 1.16 6.30 -1.72
C ASP A 80 2.51 6.57 -2.41
N GLY A 81 3.47 5.68 -2.28
CA GLY A 81 4.77 5.81 -2.93
C GLY A 81 4.73 5.53 -4.42
N ASP A 82 3.98 4.51 -4.81
CA ASP A 82 3.84 4.02 -6.19
C ASP A 82 5.19 3.74 -6.91
N LEU A 83 5.16 3.68 -8.24
CA LEU A 83 6.38 3.50 -9.04
C LEU A 83 7.42 4.62 -8.88
N PRO A 84 7.07 5.90 -8.65
CA PRO A 84 8.07 6.92 -8.33
C PRO A 84 8.92 6.59 -7.10
N TRP A 85 8.32 6.06 -6.04
CA TRP A 85 9.07 5.62 -4.85
C TRP A 85 9.98 4.42 -5.18
N VAL A 86 9.48 3.45 -5.97
CA VAL A 86 10.28 2.30 -6.44
C VAL A 86 11.49 2.78 -7.26
N GLN A 87 11.32 3.82 -8.07
CA GLN A 87 12.40 4.47 -8.84
C GLN A 87 13.38 5.28 -7.97
N GLY A 88 13.10 5.50 -6.68
CA GLY A 88 13.89 6.36 -5.81
C GLY A 88 13.69 7.85 -6.07
N LYS A 89 12.59 8.25 -6.72
CA LYS A 89 12.28 9.67 -6.94
C LYS A 89 11.96 10.39 -5.63
N PRO A 90 12.41 11.62 -5.44
CA PRO A 90 12.13 12.38 -4.23
C PRO A 90 10.63 12.70 -4.11
N VAL A 91 10.16 12.72 -2.87
CA VAL A 91 8.82 13.23 -2.52
C VAL A 91 8.89 14.75 -2.40
N PRO A 92 7.87 15.51 -2.87
CA PRO A 92 7.84 16.95 -2.65
C PRO A 92 7.87 17.30 -1.17
N GLU A 93 8.71 18.25 -0.78
CA GLU A 93 8.76 18.78 0.57
C GLU A 93 7.63 19.81 0.76
N ILE A 94 6.51 19.37 1.30
CA ILE A 94 5.31 20.19 1.54
C ILE A 94 4.86 19.92 2.99
N SER A 95 4.63 20.99 3.73
CA SER A 95 4.15 20.89 5.11
C SER A 95 2.85 20.11 5.19
N GLY A 96 2.81 19.11 6.08
CA GLY A 96 1.66 18.23 6.25
C GLY A 96 1.49 17.17 5.16
N LEU A 97 2.40 17.03 4.20
CA LEU A 97 2.38 15.94 3.23
C LEU A 97 3.19 14.74 3.76
N HIS A 98 2.55 13.59 3.83
CA HIS A 98 3.17 12.30 4.15
C HIS A 98 3.08 11.36 2.95
N CYS A 99 4.23 10.83 2.53
CA CYS A 99 4.29 9.74 1.58
C CYS A 99 4.67 8.46 2.33
N HIS A 100 3.94 7.37 2.09
CA HIS A 100 4.31 6.09 2.67
C HIS A 100 5.71 5.66 2.19
N ASP A 101 6.54 5.16 3.11
CA ASP A 101 7.85 4.55 2.80
C ASP A 101 7.66 3.11 2.29
N ALA A 102 6.78 2.99 1.31
CA ALA A 102 6.39 1.76 0.64
C ALA A 102 5.61 2.10 -0.63
N TYR A 103 5.36 1.09 -1.47
CA TYR A 103 4.54 1.26 -2.66
C TYR A 103 3.16 1.86 -2.33
N CYS A 104 2.47 1.31 -1.35
CA CYS A 104 1.18 1.81 -0.86
C CYS A 104 0.95 1.42 0.61
N VAL A 105 -0.13 1.91 1.17
CA VAL A 105 -0.48 1.71 2.58
C VAL A 105 -0.67 0.23 2.96
N GLU A 106 -1.11 -0.64 2.05
CA GLU A 106 -1.27 -2.07 2.32
C GLU A 106 0.05 -2.75 2.69
N ASN A 107 1.18 -2.28 2.18
CA ASN A 107 2.48 -2.83 2.52
C ASN A 107 2.80 -2.72 4.01
N ILE A 108 2.33 -1.67 4.68
CA ILE A 108 2.60 -1.46 6.11
C ILE A 108 1.67 -2.27 7.01
N ILE A 109 0.46 -2.64 6.54
CA ILE A 109 -0.49 -3.44 7.34
C ILE A 109 -0.30 -4.95 7.18
N ILE A 110 0.31 -5.41 6.09
CA ILE A 110 0.59 -6.83 5.86
C ILE A 110 1.79 -7.26 6.72
N CYS A 111 1.53 -7.92 7.85
CA CYS A 111 2.55 -8.44 8.74
C CYS A 111 2.08 -9.74 9.42
N GLU A 112 3.03 -10.54 9.88
CA GLU A 112 2.75 -11.82 10.52
C GLU A 112 1.75 -11.69 11.65
N LYS A 113 1.98 -10.77 12.61
CA LYS A 113 1.11 -10.55 13.77
C LYS A 113 -0.33 -10.30 13.38
N ALA A 114 -0.57 -9.38 12.43
CA ALA A 114 -1.92 -9.05 11.99
C ALA A 114 -2.60 -10.22 11.28
N LEU A 115 -1.85 -10.93 10.44
CA LEU A 115 -2.36 -12.09 9.70
C LEU A 115 -2.63 -13.28 10.62
N ALA A 116 -1.76 -13.55 11.60
CA ALA A 116 -1.95 -14.60 12.60
C ALA A 116 -3.18 -14.32 13.46
N LEU A 117 -3.38 -13.06 13.90
CA LEU A 117 -4.57 -12.67 14.63
C LEU A 117 -5.85 -12.86 13.80
N VAL A 118 -5.86 -12.45 12.53
CA VAL A 118 -7.01 -12.67 11.63
C VAL A 118 -7.29 -14.16 11.46
N LEU A 119 -6.25 -14.96 11.20
CA LEU A 119 -6.39 -16.41 11.02
C LEU A 119 -6.86 -17.10 12.31
N SER A 120 -6.36 -16.70 13.49
CA SER A 120 -6.78 -17.25 14.78
C SER A 120 -8.27 -17.03 15.05
N GLN A 121 -8.77 -15.84 14.74
CA GLN A 121 -10.19 -15.48 14.89
C GLN A 121 -11.10 -16.23 13.92
N GLU A 122 -10.68 -16.35 12.64
CA GLU A 122 -11.49 -17.05 11.63
C GLU A 122 -11.51 -18.58 11.83
N ALA A 123 -10.39 -19.16 12.25
CA ALA A 123 -10.26 -20.60 12.47
C ALA A 123 -10.60 -21.02 13.92
N VAL A 124 -10.86 -20.06 14.82
CA VAL A 124 -11.13 -20.29 16.27
C VAL A 124 -10.03 -21.12 16.91
N ILE A 125 -8.77 -20.69 16.72
CA ILE A 125 -7.56 -21.30 17.31
C ILE A 125 -6.73 -20.25 18.03
N THR A 126 -5.72 -20.67 18.80
CA THR A 126 -4.82 -19.69 19.46
C THR A 126 -3.94 -18.97 18.45
N GLU A 127 -3.44 -17.77 18.81
CA GLU A 127 -2.56 -16.99 17.94
C GLU A 127 -1.25 -17.70 17.63
N GLU A 128 -0.66 -18.44 18.60
CA GLU A 128 0.56 -19.22 18.40
C GLU A 128 0.35 -20.34 17.36
N LYS A 129 -0.80 -21.02 17.43
CA LYS A 129 -1.16 -22.04 16.44
C LYS A 129 -1.40 -21.43 15.07
N ALA A 130 -2.05 -20.28 15.02
CA ALA A 130 -2.28 -19.53 13.78
C ALA A 130 -0.96 -19.07 13.14
N ALA A 131 -0.02 -18.52 13.93
CA ALA A 131 1.31 -18.13 13.46
C ALA A 131 2.10 -19.32 12.90
N ALA A 132 2.08 -20.46 13.59
CA ALA A 132 2.71 -21.68 13.12
C ALA A 132 2.11 -22.19 11.79
N LEU A 133 0.78 -22.14 11.64
CA LEU A 133 0.11 -22.52 10.39
C LEU A 133 0.37 -21.50 9.26
N LEU A 134 0.43 -20.21 9.59
CA LEU A 134 0.69 -19.13 8.65
C LEU A 134 2.10 -19.27 8.04
N ALA A 135 3.10 -19.73 8.80
CA ALA A 135 4.48 -19.85 8.33
C ALA A 135 4.90 -18.64 7.45
N PHE A 136 4.70 -17.42 7.98
CA PHE A 136 4.76 -16.16 7.23
C PHE A 136 6.08 -15.97 6.48
N ASP A 137 7.22 -16.26 7.12
CA ASP A 137 8.54 -16.13 6.49
C ASP A 137 8.69 -17.04 5.27
N ARG A 138 8.11 -18.26 5.33
CA ARG A 138 8.10 -19.17 4.18
C ARG A 138 7.28 -18.63 3.04
N TRP A 139 6.14 -18.00 3.33
CA TRP A 139 5.32 -17.35 2.32
C TRP A 139 6.06 -16.15 1.70
N VAL A 140 6.69 -15.29 2.51
CA VAL A 140 7.52 -14.18 2.05
C VAL A 140 8.62 -14.69 1.13
N ALA A 141 9.41 -15.68 1.56
CA ALA A 141 10.50 -16.25 0.76
C ALA A 141 10.03 -16.79 -0.62
N ALA A 142 8.79 -17.28 -0.70
CA ALA A 142 8.24 -17.78 -1.97
C ALA A 142 7.85 -16.68 -2.95
N VAL A 143 7.53 -15.47 -2.49
CA VAL A 143 6.96 -14.41 -3.35
C VAL A 143 7.89 -13.21 -3.52
N GLU A 144 8.83 -12.96 -2.60
CA GLU A 144 9.61 -11.73 -2.56
C GLU A 144 10.50 -11.55 -3.79
N ALA A 145 11.45 -12.43 -4.01
CA ALA A 145 12.43 -12.26 -5.10
C ALA A 145 11.77 -12.12 -6.48
N PRO A 146 10.80 -12.98 -6.90
CA PRO A 146 10.17 -12.84 -8.19
C PRO A 146 9.34 -11.54 -8.33
N LEU A 147 8.69 -11.07 -7.25
CA LEU A 147 7.90 -9.84 -7.32
C LEU A 147 8.76 -8.59 -7.26
N VAL A 148 9.84 -8.57 -6.49
CA VAL A 148 10.79 -7.45 -6.45
C VAL A 148 11.46 -7.26 -7.82
N ASP A 149 11.89 -8.34 -8.48
CA ASP A 149 12.42 -8.28 -9.85
C ASP A 149 11.36 -7.79 -10.85
N LEU A 150 10.12 -8.24 -10.74
CA LEU A 150 9.02 -7.73 -11.57
C LEU A 150 8.80 -6.23 -11.39
N PHE A 151 8.75 -5.75 -10.14
CA PHE A 151 8.50 -4.33 -9.85
C PHE A 151 9.68 -3.45 -10.22
N SER A 152 10.92 -3.96 -10.20
CA SER A 152 12.06 -3.27 -10.77
C SER A 152 11.89 -3.06 -12.28
N ALA A 153 11.38 -4.07 -13.01
CA ALA A 153 11.08 -3.96 -14.43
C ALA A 153 9.90 -3.02 -14.72
N PHE A 154 8.84 -3.06 -13.90
CA PHE A 154 7.71 -2.14 -13.99
C PHE A 154 8.13 -0.69 -13.76
N ALA A 155 8.98 -0.44 -12.77
CA ALA A 155 9.53 0.89 -12.52
C ALA A 155 10.44 1.33 -13.66
N THR A 156 11.22 0.42 -14.26
CA THR A 156 12.07 0.71 -15.43
C THR A 156 11.23 1.10 -16.64
N VAL A 157 10.24 0.30 -17.03
CA VAL A 157 9.42 0.64 -18.20
C VAL A 157 8.63 1.94 -17.96
N ASN A 158 8.11 2.15 -16.76
CA ASN A 158 7.42 3.40 -16.43
C ASN A 158 8.32 4.65 -16.50
N HIS A 159 9.64 4.47 -16.33
CA HIS A 159 10.59 5.57 -16.51
C HIS A 159 10.73 5.98 -17.98
N PHE A 160 10.83 5.02 -18.90
CA PHE A 160 11.01 5.27 -20.32
C PHE A 160 9.71 5.48 -21.08
N ASP A 161 8.66 4.74 -20.73
CA ASP A 161 7.32 4.85 -21.32
C ASP A 161 6.24 4.62 -20.24
N PRO A 162 5.72 5.69 -19.63
CA PRO A 162 4.66 5.59 -18.62
C PRO A 162 3.30 5.15 -19.18
N THR A 163 3.15 5.02 -20.51
CA THR A 163 1.89 4.57 -21.13
C THR A 163 1.74 3.05 -21.13
N VAL A 164 2.84 2.32 -20.94
CA VAL A 164 2.82 0.86 -20.88
C VAL A 164 2.12 0.37 -19.61
N PRO A 165 1.08 -0.49 -19.73
CA PRO A 165 0.40 -1.05 -18.58
C PRO A 165 1.34 -1.91 -17.72
N THR A 166 1.41 -1.62 -16.42
CA THR A 166 2.26 -2.31 -15.45
C THR A 166 1.40 -2.96 -14.35
N VAL A 167 1.19 -2.27 -13.27
CA VAL A 167 0.46 -2.75 -12.09
C VAL A 167 -1.00 -3.08 -12.39
N SER A 168 -1.60 -2.42 -13.38
CA SER A 168 -2.97 -2.70 -13.85
C SER A 168 -3.20 -4.14 -14.35
N GLN A 169 -2.12 -4.88 -14.67
CA GLN A 169 -2.19 -6.29 -15.03
C GLN A 169 -2.65 -7.19 -13.87
N LYS A 170 -2.48 -6.73 -12.62
CA LYS A 170 -2.85 -7.41 -11.37
C LYS A 170 -2.24 -8.81 -11.22
N VAL A 171 -2.02 -9.25 -9.99
CA VAL A 171 -1.36 -10.53 -9.72
C VAL A 171 -2.18 -11.76 -10.14
N GLY A 172 -3.49 -11.63 -10.25
CA GLY A 172 -4.37 -12.78 -10.59
C GLY A 172 -3.98 -13.51 -11.89
N GLY A 173 -3.56 -12.75 -12.93
CA GLY A 173 -3.05 -13.31 -14.18
C GLY A 173 -1.73 -14.06 -14.03
N MET A 174 -0.98 -13.77 -12.98
CA MET A 174 0.33 -14.37 -12.68
C MET A 174 0.23 -15.54 -11.68
N CYS A 175 -0.97 -15.98 -11.37
CA CYS A 175 -1.21 -17.10 -10.47
C CYS A 175 -1.63 -18.35 -11.22
N THR A 176 -1.43 -19.51 -10.57
CA THR A 176 -1.95 -20.80 -11.04
C THR A 176 -2.75 -21.46 -9.95
N LYS A 177 -3.96 -21.93 -10.31
CA LYS A 177 -4.84 -22.66 -9.40
C LYS A 177 -4.55 -24.16 -9.51
N ASN A 178 -4.21 -24.78 -8.40
CA ASN A 178 -4.10 -26.23 -8.29
C ASN A 178 -5.52 -26.83 -8.29
N ARG A 179 -5.82 -27.70 -9.25
CA ARG A 179 -7.16 -28.29 -9.40
C ARG A 179 -7.51 -29.29 -8.30
N SER A 180 -6.52 -29.97 -7.72
CA SER A 180 -6.74 -31.00 -6.70
C SER A 180 -6.94 -30.39 -5.31
N THR A 181 -6.18 -29.34 -4.95
CA THR A 181 -6.26 -28.68 -3.63
C THR A 181 -7.14 -27.44 -3.64
N GLY A 182 -7.45 -26.88 -4.81
CA GLY A 182 -8.12 -25.59 -4.94
C GLY A 182 -7.26 -24.38 -4.61
N SER A 183 -6.01 -24.59 -4.13
CA SER A 183 -5.10 -23.50 -3.75
C SER A 183 -4.64 -22.70 -4.97
N THR A 184 -4.47 -21.40 -4.79
CA THR A 184 -3.94 -20.49 -5.81
C THR A 184 -2.58 -19.98 -5.33
N THR A 185 -1.56 -20.13 -6.17
CA THR A 185 -0.18 -19.73 -5.86
C THR A 185 0.41 -18.88 -6.97
N LEU A 186 1.41 -18.07 -6.65
CA LEU A 186 2.18 -17.30 -7.62
C LEU A 186 2.95 -18.26 -8.56
N ASP A 187 2.85 -18.03 -9.85
CA ASP A 187 3.55 -18.77 -10.89
C ASP A 187 4.75 -17.96 -11.36
N THR A 188 5.94 -18.38 -10.93
CA THR A 188 7.19 -17.66 -11.24
C THR A 188 7.49 -17.60 -12.74
N SER A 189 7.00 -18.54 -13.54
CA SER A 189 7.17 -18.52 -15.00
C SER A 189 6.33 -17.41 -15.64
N LYS A 190 5.11 -17.20 -15.17
CA LYS A 190 4.24 -16.10 -15.60
C LYS A 190 4.78 -14.75 -15.14
N VAL A 191 5.28 -14.65 -13.90
CA VAL A 191 5.93 -13.44 -13.38
C VAL A 191 7.15 -13.08 -14.24
N ARG A 192 8.01 -14.04 -14.54
CA ARG A 192 9.19 -13.84 -15.41
C ARG A 192 8.79 -13.39 -16.82
N ARG A 193 7.70 -13.91 -17.36
CA ARG A 193 7.17 -13.48 -18.66
C ARG A 193 6.76 -12.01 -18.60
N ALA A 194 5.92 -11.62 -17.64
CA ALA A 194 5.47 -10.24 -17.46
C ALA A 194 6.66 -9.26 -17.26
N ARG A 195 7.66 -9.68 -16.50
CA ARG A 195 8.92 -8.93 -16.32
C ARG A 195 9.65 -8.71 -17.65
N ASN A 196 9.81 -9.76 -18.45
CA ASN A 196 10.48 -9.67 -19.75
C ASN A 196 9.68 -8.82 -20.75
N GLU A 197 8.35 -8.94 -20.76
CA GLU A 197 7.48 -8.10 -21.59
C GLU A 197 7.65 -6.62 -21.24
N ALA A 198 7.71 -6.26 -19.96
CA ALA A 198 7.94 -4.88 -19.51
C ALA A 198 9.31 -4.36 -19.98
N LEU A 199 10.38 -5.14 -19.80
CA LEU A 199 11.72 -4.72 -20.25
C LEU A 199 11.86 -4.64 -21.78
N ASN A 200 11.18 -5.53 -22.51
CA ASN A 200 11.15 -5.46 -23.98
C ASN A 200 10.40 -4.20 -24.46
N ALA A 201 9.31 -3.83 -23.80
CA ALA A 201 8.60 -2.59 -24.09
C ALA A 201 9.49 -1.35 -23.84
N ALA A 202 10.24 -1.32 -22.74
CA ALA A 202 11.21 -0.26 -22.49
C ALA A 202 12.30 -0.19 -23.57
N ALA A 203 12.85 -1.35 -23.98
CA ALA A 203 13.88 -1.45 -25.01
C ALA A 203 13.37 -1.15 -26.44
N ALA A 204 12.05 -1.05 -26.63
CA ALA A 204 11.48 -0.61 -27.90
C ALA A 204 11.53 0.92 -28.09
N VAL A 205 11.67 1.68 -26.99
CA VAL A 205 11.65 3.16 -26.99
C VAL A 205 12.95 3.78 -26.47
N ALA A 206 13.88 2.97 -25.93
CA ALA A 206 15.14 3.44 -25.36
C ALA A 206 16.29 2.47 -25.69
N ASP A 207 17.53 2.92 -25.49
CA ASP A 207 18.71 2.05 -25.68
C ASP A 207 18.69 0.87 -24.69
N LYS A 208 18.99 -0.32 -25.20
CA LYS A 208 18.95 -1.55 -24.40
C LYS A 208 19.96 -1.56 -23.25
N ALA A 209 21.11 -0.91 -23.42
CA ALA A 209 22.12 -0.82 -22.36
C ALA A 209 21.63 0.13 -21.26
N GLU A 210 20.97 1.24 -21.60
CA GLU A 210 20.35 2.17 -20.63
C GLU A 210 19.23 1.50 -19.86
N VAL A 211 18.33 0.77 -20.54
CA VAL A 211 17.25 0.00 -19.90
C VAL A 211 17.81 -1.01 -18.91
N THR A 212 18.88 -1.75 -19.31
CA THR A 212 19.52 -2.75 -18.45
C THR A 212 20.20 -2.10 -17.24
N ALA A 213 20.88 -0.97 -17.44
CA ALA A 213 21.54 -0.23 -16.35
C ALA A 213 20.51 0.31 -15.35
N MET A 214 19.45 0.93 -15.83
CA MET A 214 18.36 1.44 -14.99
C MET A 214 17.70 0.32 -14.17
N GLN A 215 17.36 -0.80 -14.80
CA GLN A 215 16.75 -1.93 -14.12
C GLN A 215 17.67 -2.50 -13.02
N LYS A 216 18.98 -2.64 -13.29
CA LYS A 216 19.95 -3.07 -12.29
C LYS A 216 20.06 -2.08 -11.13
N GLN A 217 20.08 -0.78 -11.40
CA GLN A 217 20.15 0.26 -10.38
C GLN A 217 18.91 0.19 -9.46
N ILE A 218 17.72 0.12 -10.05
CA ILE A 218 16.49 0.00 -9.29
C ILE A 218 16.47 -1.29 -8.46
N LEU A 219 16.78 -2.43 -9.06
CA LEU A 219 16.79 -3.73 -8.38
C LEU A 219 17.76 -3.73 -7.20
N SER A 220 18.99 -3.27 -7.39
CA SER A 220 20.00 -3.16 -6.31
C SER A 220 19.50 -2.27 -5.16
N ARG A 221 18.82 -1.16 -5.46
CA ARG A 221 18.19 -0.33 -4.43
C ARG A 221 17.11 -1.10 -3.66
N LEU A 222 16.25 -1.86 -4.36
CA LEU A 222 15.16 -2.59 -3.73
C LEU A 222 15.66 -3.74 -2.86
N GLU A 223 16.67 -4.47 -3.31
CA GLU A 223 17.31 -5.55 -2.54
C GLU A 223 18.00 -5.03 -1.28
N GLY A 224 18.46 -3.77 -1.29
CA GLY A 224 19.03 -3.09 -0.13
C GLY A 224 18.00 -2.57 0.88
N LEU A 225 16.70 -2.65 0.60
CA LEU A 225 15.67 -2.25 1.55
C LEU A 225 15.54 -3.25 2.70
N PRO A 226 15.26 -2.79 3.93
CA PRO A 226 14.98 -3.69 5.07
C PRO A 226 13.79 -4.64 4.82
N LYS A 227 12.90 -4.26 3.91
CA LYS A 227 11.70 -5.01 3.51
C LYS A 227 11.49 -4.85 2.01
N PRO A 228 12.14 -5.67 1.16
CA PRO A 228 12.04 -5.54 -0.31
C PRO A 228 10.60 -5.60 -0.83
N LEU A 229 9.71 -6.38 -0.21
CA LEU A 229 8.28 -6.43 -0.55
C LEU A 229 7.55 -5.09 -0.39
N HIS A 230 8.12 -4.10 0.28
CA HIS A 230 7.56 -2.74 0.29
C HIS A 230 7.58 -2.08 -1.09
N ALA A 231 8.38 -2.56 -2.04
CA ALA A 231 8.40 -2.10 -3.43
C ALA A 231 7.28 -2.68 -4.30
N VAL A 232 6.59 -3.70 -3.82
CA VAL A 232 5.52 -4.40 -4.57
C VAL A 232 4.17 -3.78 -4.23
N SER A 233 3.29 -3.58 -5.22
CA SER A 233 1.93 -3.08 -4.93
C SER A 233 1.22 -3.95 -3.90
N GLY A 234 0.97 -3.39 -2.73
CA GLY A 234 0.22 -4.04 -1.66
C GLY A 234 -1.21 -4.33 -2.09
N LYS A 235 -1.86 -3.36 -2.73
CA LYS A 235 -3.28 -3.41 -3.14
C LYS A 235 -3.54 -4.42 -4.25
N ASP A 236 -2.75 -4.41 -5.33
CA ASP A 236 -3.02 -5.20 -6.54
C ASP A 236 -2.25 -6.54 -6.57
N PHE A 237 -1.22 -6.70 -5.74
CA PHE A 237 -0.36 -7.88 -5.69
C PHE A 237 -0.34 -8.58 -4.34
N LEU A 238 0.13 -7.93 -3.28
CA LEU A 238 0.35 -8.62 -2.00
C LEU A 238 -0.96 -8.99 -1.30
N LEU A 239 -1.92 -8.08 -1.20
CA LEU A 239 -3.19 -8.36 -0.53
C LEU A 239 -4.00 -9.47 -1.23
N PRO A 240 -4.07 -9.53 -2.58
CA PRO A 240 -4.63 -10.69 -3.27
C PRO A 240 -3.87 -11.99 -3.03
N LEU A 241 -2.54 -11.99 -2.98
CA LEU A 241 -1.76 -13.19 -2.69
C LEU A 241 -1.95 -13.67 -1.26
N VAL A 242 -2.00 -12.76 -0.29
CA VAL A 242 -2.35 -13.05 1.11
C VAL A 242 -3.74 -13.65 1.21
N ASP A 243 -4.73 -13.09 0.50
CA ASP A 243 -6.09 -13.61 0.45
C ASP A 243 -6.11 -15.07 -0.07
N PHE A 244 -5.43 -15.35 -1.19
CA PHE A 244 -5.29 -16.72 -1.71
C PHE A 244 -4.59 -17.65 -0.71
N TYR A 245 -3.57 -17.15 -0.02
CA TYR A 245 -2.85 -17.93 0.97
C TYR A 245 -3.73 -18.27 2.18
N LEU A 246 -4.42 -17.29 2.74
CA LEU A 246 -5.37 -17.50 3.85
C LEU A 246 -6.51 -18.46 3.46
N GLN A 247 -7.02 -18.37 2.23
CA GLN A 247 -8.01 -19.31 1.73
C GLN A 247 -7.47 -20.76 1.69
N SER A 248 -6.19 -20.94 1.34
CA SER A 248 -5.57 -22.27 1.34
C SER A 248 -5.40 -22.86 2.77
N LEU A 249 -5.41 -22.00 3.80
CA LEU A 249 -5.41 -22.35 5.22
C LEU A 249 -6.85 -22.48 5.80
N GLY A 250 -7.88 -22.40 4.94
CA GLY A 250 -9.29 -22.53 5.35
C GLY A 250 -9.95 -21.22 5.81
N CYS A 251 -9.22 -20.10 5.82
CA CYS A 251 -9.78 -18.80 6.17
C CYS A 251 -10.52 -18.18 4.98
N ARG A 252 -11.81 -17.84 5.15
CA ARG A 252 -12.67 -17.24 4.10
C ARG A 252 -13.20 -15.89 4.55
N ILE A 253 -12.44 -14.85 4.31
CA ILE A 253 -12.82 -13.49 4.64
C ILE A 253 -12.91 -12.65 3.35
N LYS A 254 -13.86 -11.70 3.28
CA LYS A 254 -13.91 -10.73 2.18
C LYS A 254 -12.65 -9.84 2.22
N ARG A 255 -12.01 -9.62 1.09
CA ARG A 255 -10.77 -8.82 1.00
C ARG A 255 -10.92 -7.41 1.59
N SER A 256 -12.07 -6.74 1.40
CA SER A 256 -12.35 -5.46 2.01
C SER A 256 -12.37 -5.52 3.55
N SER A 257 -12.93 -6.59 4.12
CA SER A 257 -12.94 -6.82 5.57
C SER A 257 -11.53 -7.21 6.07
N LEU A 258 -10.79 -8.02 5.31
CA LEU A 258 -9.41 -8.36 5.63
C LEU A 258 -8.55 -7.12 5.77
N ARG A 259 -8.61 -6.20 4.79
CA ARG A 259 -7.84 -4.95 4.79
C ARG A 259 -8.10 -4.11 6.06
N VAL A 260 -9.35 -3.93 6.45
CA VAL A 260 -9.72 -3.19 7.67
C VAL A 260 -9.24 -3.91 8.92
N ARG A 261 -9.38 -5.24 9.00
CA ARG A 261 -8.90 -6.02 10.16
C ARG A 261 -7.38 -5.98 10.29
N LEU A 262 -6.63 -6.06 9.18
CA LEU A 262 -5.18 -5.90 9.20
C LEU A 262 -4.76 -4.51 9.71
N ALA A 263 -5.46 -3.45 9.29
CA ALA A 263 -5.21 -2.10 9.79
C ALA A 263 -5.46 -1.96 11.31
N SER A 264 -6.47 -2.68 11.83
CA SER A 264 -6.80 -2.67 13.26
C SER A 264 -5.85 -3.54 14.11
N ALA A 265 -5.32 -4.62 13.51
CA ALA A 265 -4.49 -5.64 14.20
C ALA A 265 -2.98 -5.43 14.04
N GLY A 266 -2.58 -4.47 13.22
CA GLY A 266 -1.18 -4.29 12.83
C GLY A 266 -0.26 -3.92 13.99
N ASP A 267 1.02 -4.24 13.79
CA ASP A 267 2.07 -3.88 14.75
C ASP A 267 2.35 -2.36 14.69
N LEU A 268 2.24 -1.69 15.84
CA LEU A 268 2.45 -0.25 15.97
C LEU A 268 3.83 0.21 15.50
N THR A 269 4.85 -0.64 15.59
CA THR A 269 6.21 -0.33 15.11
C THR A 269 6.26 -0.10 13.60
N ARG A 270 5.34 -0.70 12.85
CA ARG A 270 5.23 -0.52 11.39
C ARG A 270 4.59 0.80 11.00
N TYR A 271 3.90 1.45 11.93
CA TYR A 271 3.21 2.72 11.71
C TYR A 271 3.99 3.93 12.22
N THR A 272 5.25 3.76 12.65
CA THR A 272 6.05 4.81 13.28
C THR A 272 6.11 6.08 12.42
N LEU A 273 6.40 5.97 11.13
CA LEU A 273 6.47 7.14 10.23
C LEU A 273 5.11 7.83 10.08
N LEU A 274 4.05 7.06 9.86
CA LEU A 274 2.69 7.59 9.76
C LEU A 274 2.22 8.22 11.08
N SER A 275 2.48 7.55 12.21
CA SER A 275 2.17 8.07 13.55
C SER A 275 2.92 9.37 13.83
N THR A 276 4.20 9.44 13.47
CA THR A 276 5.01 10.66 13.64
C THR A 276 4.46 11.79 12.78
N ALA A 277 4.17 11.54 11.51
CA ALA A 277 3.59 12.54 10.61
C ALA A 277 2.24 13.07 11.14
N LEU A 278 1.37 12.17 11.63
CA LEU A 278 0.08 12.57 12.20
C LEU A 278 0.26 13.40 13.49
N ARG A 279 1.18 13.04 14.37
CA ARG A 279 1.49 13.80 15.59
C ARG A 279 2.09 15.18 15.27
N GLN A 280 3.03 15.25 14.34
CA GLN A 280 3.63 16.51 13.89
C GLN A 280 2.57 17.44 13.29
N ALA A 281 1.74 16.93 12.39
CA ALA A 281 0.66 17.71 11.80
C ALA A 281 -0.35 18.17 12.87
N ALA A 282 -0.72 17.32 13.82
CA ALA A 282 -1.63 17.68 14.92
C ALA A 282 -1.03 18.71 15.89
N SER A 283 0.28 18.69 16.14
CA SER A 283 0.95 19.69 17.00
C SER A 283 1.21 21.03 16.31
N GLY A 284 1.12 21.11 14.99
CA GLY A 284 1.46 22.29 14.19
C GLY A 284 2.96 22.45 13.92
N ASN A 285 3.75 21.39 14.08
CA ASN A 285 5.19 21.32 13.85
C ASN A 285 5.54 20.61 12.53
N ALA A 286 4.58 20.55 11.60
CA ALA A 286 4.72 19.87 10.31
C ALA A 286 5.22 20.80 9.19
#